data_35dd9d2e8204e397915767a06fc9fc48
#
_entry.id   35dd9d2e8204e397915767a06fc9fc48
#
_cell.length_a   1.000
_cell.length_b   1.000
_cell.length_c   1.000
_cell.angle_alpha   90.00
_cell.angle_beta   90.00
_cell.angle_gamma   90.00
#
_symmetry.space_group_name_H-M   'P 1'
#
loop_
_entity.id
_entity.type
_entity.pdbx_description
1 polymer ?
#
loop_
_entity_poly.entity_id
_entity_poly.type
_entity_poly.pdbx_seq_one_letter_code
_entity_poly.pdbx_strand_id
1 'polypeptide(L)'
;KNRLKEDFEKLSTLDISLVFFISPRKFNKCVQDFKHYFSGRKILVCREMTKYYEEYIRVDIDNLEPFKLDPKGEFTIVVSEKVKKKNTSIILKESDKKNIQKMINKLSIKDITDLISQNTEVPKKEIYNYCLKLKNEK
;
A
#
# COMPACT_ATOMS: atom_id res chain seq x y z
N LYS A 1 -27.81 3.81 -11.68
CA LYS A 1 -27.15 3.62 -10.34
C LYS A 1 -26.25 2.37 -10.29
N ASN A 2 -26.59 1.27 -10.98
CA ASN A 2 -25.80 0.04 -10.94
C ASN A 2 -24.49 0.15 -11.72
N ARG A 3 -24.46 0.81 -12.86
CA ARG A 3 -23.28 0.89 -13.74
C ARG A 3 -22.05 1.48 -13.05
N LEU A 4 -22.18 2.53 -12.23
CA LEU A 4 -21.04 3.12 -11.51
C LEU A 4 -20.42 2.14 -10.50
N LYS A 5 -21.25 1.35 -9.82
CA LYS A 5 -20.76 0.33 -8.88
C LYS A 5 -20.05 -0.80 -9.59
N GLU A 6 -20.60 -1.28 -10.70
CA GLU A 6 -19.95 -2.28 -11.55
C GLU A 6 -18.60 -1.78 -12.10
N ASP A 7 -18.53 -0.50 -12.51
CA ASP A 7 -17.29 0.12 -12.95
C ASP A 7 -16.27 0.22 -11.80
N PHE A 8 -16.70 0.64 -10.59
CA PHE A 8 -15.82 0.70 -9.42
C PHE A 8 -15.31 -0.67 -8.99
N GLU A 9 -16.16 -1.68 -9.02
CA GLU A 9 -15.78 -3.08 -8.74
C GLU A 9 -14.65 -3.54 -9.67
N LYS A 10 -14.84 -3.38 -10.99
CA LYS A 10 -13.82 -3.72 -11.99
C LYS A 10 -12.53 -2.92 -11.80
N LEU A 11 -12.62 -1.60 -11.63
CA LEU A 11 -11.47 -0.72 -11.47
C LEU A 11 -10.71 -1.00 -10.15
N SER A 12 -11.42 -1.43 -9.11
CA SER A 12 -10.80 -1.76 -7.83
C SER A 12 -9.82 -2.93 -7.90
N THR A 13 -9.99 -3.82 -8.87
CA THR A 13 -9.08 -4.97 -9.07
C THR A 13 -7.72 -4.57 -9.63
N LEU A 14 -7.66 -3.45 -10.35
CA LEU A 14 -6.45 -2.98 -11.03
C LEU A 14 -5.44 -2.39 -10.03
N ASP A 15 -4.16 -2.71 -10.21
CA ASP A 15 -3.04 -2.15 -9.44
C ASP A 15 -2.40 -0.98 -10.20
N ILE A 16 -3.20 0.04 -10.46
CA ILE A 16 -2.81 1.28 -11.15
C ILE A 16 -3.43 2.48 -10.45
N SER A 17 -2.87 3.66 -10.69
CA SER A 17 -3.51 4.92 -10.33
C SER A 17 -4.72 5.18 -11.24
N LEU A 18 -5.81 5.65 -10.66
CA LEU A 18 -7.07 5.92 -11.37
C LEU A 18 -7.41 7.40 -11.30
N VAL A 19 -7.88 7.95 -12.40
CA VAL A 19 -8.32 9.36 -12.46
C VAL A 19 -9.80 9.40 -12.81
N PHE A 20 -10.58 10.16 -12.03
CA PHE A 20 -12.00 10.36 -12.24
C PHE A 20 -12.32 11.84 -12.36
N PHE A 21 -13.16 12.18 -13.30
CA PHE A 21 -13.78 13.51 -13.41
C PHE A 21 -15.20 13.43 -12.86
N ILE A 22 -15.44 14.05 -11.73
CA ILE A 22 -16.71 13.91 -11.01
C ILE A 22 -17.21 15.30 -10.63
N SER A 23 -18.50 15.57 -10.86
CA SER A 23 -19.09 16.81 -10.35
C SER A 23 -19.13 16.79 -8.81
N PRO A 24 -18.99 17.95 -8.15
CA PRO A 24 -18.98 18.06 -6.69
C PRO A 24 -20.15 17.37 -6.00
N ARG A 25 -21.37 17.56 -6.51
CA ARG A 25 -22.57 16.92 -5.96
C ARG A 25 -22.53 15.38 -6.04
N LYS A 26 -21.94 14.84 -7.12
CA LYS A 26 -21.77 13.39 -7.26
C LYS A 26 -20.68 12.87 -6.35
N PHE A 27 -19.62 13.63 -6.11
CA PHE A 27 -18.52 13.25 -5.25
C PHE A 27 -19.00 12.89 -3.84
N ASN A 28 -19.77 13.79 -3.17
CA ASN A 28 -20.30 13.53 -1.83
C ASN A 28 -21.13 12.24 -1.76
N LYS A 29 -21.89 11.93 -2.84
CA LYS A 29 -22.70 10.69 -2.92
C LYS A 29 -21.84 9.44 -3.12
N CYS A 30 -20.64 9.58 -3.68
CA CYS A 30 -19.75 8.48 -3.99
C CYS A 30 -18.71 8.22 -2.89
N VAL A 31 -18.61 9.05 -1.83
CA VAL A 31 -17.61 8.90 -0.77
C VAL A 31 -17.65 7.49 -0.16
N GLN A 32 -18.84 6.96 0.14
CA GLN A 32 -18.97 5.61 0.68
C GLN A 32 -18.59 4.52 -0.32
N ASP A 33 -18.90 4.72 -1.59
CA ASP A 33 -18.48 3.80 -2.65
C ASP A 33 -16.94 3.83 -2.80
N PHE A 34 -16.29 5.01 -2.74
CA PHE A 34 -14.82 5.11 -2.71
C PHE A 34 -14.22 4.35 -1.52
N LYS A 35 -14.74 4.54 -0.30
CA LYS A 35 -14.29 3.79 0.89
C LYS A 35 -14.46 2.29 0.73
N HIS A 36 -15.58 1.85 0.15
CA HIS A 36 -15.87 0.43 -0.02
C HIS A 36 -14.96 -0.25 -1.05
N TYR A 37 -14.84 0.34 -2.25
CA TYR A 37 -14.13 -0.31 -3.36
C TYR A 37 -12.61 -0.07 -3.36
N PHE A 38 -12.14 1.03 -2.79
CA PHE A 38 -10.74 1.44 -2.84
C PHE A 38 -10.08 1.58 -1.46
N SER A 39 -10.63 0.93 -0.43
CA SER A 39 -10.04 0.88 0.92
C SER A 39 -8.53 0.56 0.88
N GLY A 40 -7.76 1.19 1.76
CA GLY A 40 -6.31 1.04 1.86
C GLY A 40 -5.51 1.77 0.77
N ARG A 41 -6.16 2.53 -0.14
CA ARG A 41 -5.50 3.41 -1.12
C ARG A 41 -5.53 4.86 -0.63
N LYS A 42 -4.70 5.70 -1.26
CA LYS A 42 -4.74 7.15 -1.06
C LYS A 42 -5.60 7.81 -2.13
N ILE A 43 -6.23 8.92 -1.76
CA ILE A 43 -7.00 9.75 -2.67
C ILE A 43 -6.51 11.18 -2.64
N LEU A 44 -6.46 11.79 -3.80
CA LEU A 44 -6.23 13.22 -4.02
C LEU A 44 -7.47 13.80 -4.68
N VAL A 45 -8.11 14.74 -4.02
CA VAL A 45 -9.20 15.53 -4.58
C VAL A 45 -8.63 16.87 -5.03
N CYS A 46 -8.60 17.09 -6.33
CA CYS A 46 -8.21 18.36 -6.92
C CYS A 46 -9.48 19.13 -7.25
N ARG A 47 -9.62 20.32 -6.68
CA ARG A 47 -10.73 21.23 -6.94
C ARG A 47 -10.24 22.42 -7.74
N GLU A 48 -10.99 22.83 -8.78
CA GLU A 48 -10.74 24.05 -9.55
C GLU A 48 -9.29 24.18 -10.03
N MET A 49 -8.67 23.07 -10.47
CA MET A 49 -7.29 23.07 -10.96
C MET A 49 -7.03 24.19 -11.96
N THR A 50 -5.90 24.88 -11.81
CA THR A 50 -5.46 26.01 -12.63
C THR A 50 -6.35 27.29 -12.52
N LYS A 51 -7.27 27.33 -11.57
CA LYS A 51 -8.18 28.44 -11.33
C LYS A 51 -7.86 29.15 -10.01
N TYR A 52 -8.50 30.28 -9.76
CA TYR A 52 -8.25 31.12 -8.57
C TYR A 52 -8.53 30.41 -7.23
N TYR A 53 -9.52 29.51 -7.19
CA TYR A 53 -9.90 28.74 -6.02
C TYR A 53 -9.37 27.29 -6.06
N GLU A 54 -8.17 27.12 -6.59
CA GLU A 54 -7.53 25.80 -6.64
C GLU A 54 -7.26 25.26 -5.23
N GLU A 55 -7.65 24.00 -5.00
CA GLU A 55 -7.48 23.31 -3.72
C GLU A 55 -7.12 21.85 -3.94
N TYR A 56 -6.21 21.32 -3.11
CA TYR A 56 -5.79 19.93 -3.13
C TYR A 56 -5.96 19.28 -1.76
N ILE A 57 -6.78 18.23 -1.68
CA ILE A 57 -7.02 17.46 -0.47
C ILE A 57 -6.43 16.07 -0.65
N ARG A 58 -5.45 15.70 0.18
CA ARG A 58 -4.81 14.38 0.19
C ARG A 58 -5.12 13.66 1.49
N VAL A 59 -5.76 12.49 1.39
CA VAL A 59 -6.09 11.66 2.55
C VAL A 59 -6.00 10.18 2.19
N ASP A 60 -5.94 9.33 3.20
CA ASP A 60 -6.23 7.92 3.01
C ASP A 60 -7.74 7.76 2.76
N ILE A 61 -8.12 6.90 1.80
CA ILE A 61 -9.52 6.76 1.39
C ILE A 61 -10.42 6.39 2.57
N ASP A 62 -9.92 5.61 3.50
CA ASP A 62 -10.68 5.19 4.69
C ASP A 62 -11.04 6.38 5.60
N ASN A 63 -10.27 7.47 5.52
CA ASN A 63 -10.49 8.73 6.25
C ASN A 63 -11.18 9.80 5.40
N LEU A 64 -11.62 9.47 4.18
CA LEU A 64 -12.28 10.42 3.29
C LEU A 64 -13.64 10.83 3.86
N GLU A 65 -13.87 12.13 3.98
CA GLU A 65 -15.14 12.68 4.44
C GLU A 65 -15.84 13.47 3.34
N PRO A 66 -17.19 13.48 3.31
CA PRO A 66 -17.91 14.33 2.40
C PRO A 66 -17.71 15.81 2.77
N PHE A 67 -17.75 16.70 1.79
CA PHE A 67 -17.73 18.14 2.06
C PHE A 67 -18.98 18.55 2.84
N LYS A 68 -18.81 19.32 3.91
CA LYS A 68 -19.91 19.80 4.78
C LYS A 68 -20.89 20.73 4.04
N LEU A 69 -20.38 21.53 3.12
CA LEU A 69 -21.16 22.41 2.25
C LEU A 69 -21.12 21.86 0.85
N ASP A 70 -22.17 22.13 0.05
CA ASP A 70 -22.20 21.74 -1.36
C ASP A 70 -21.01 22.41 -2.09
N PRO A 71 -19.95 21.66 -2.42
CA PRO A 71 -18.80 22.26 -3.07
C PRO A 71 -19.17 22.68 -4.48
N LYS A 72 -18.66 23.84 -4.91
CA LYS A 72 -18.80 24.34 -6.28
C LYS A 72 -17.50 24.08 -7.04
N GLY A 73 -17.61 24.07 -8.37
CA GLY A 73 -16.47 23.96 -9.25
C GLY A 73 -16.31 22.59 -9.89
N GLU A 74 -15.14 22.28 -10.37
CA GLU A 74 -14.79 21.03 -11.06
C GLU A 74 -13.86 20.21 -10.19
N PHE A 75 -14.10 18.90 -10.13
CA PHE A 75 -13.28 17.95 -9.37
C PHE A 75 -12.57 16.97 -10.29
N THR A 76 -11.26 16.89 -10.10
CA THR A 76 -10.45 15.78 -10.60
C THR A 76 -10.02 14.95 -9.39
N ILE A 77 -10.36 13.68 -9.40
CA ILE A 77 -10.08 12.75 -8.32
C ILE A 77 -8.99 11.78 -8.79
N VAL A 78 -7.92 11.66 -8.03
CA VAL A 78 -6.87 10.67 -8.29
C VAL A 78 -6.86 9.67 -7.14
N VAL A 79 -7.07 8.40 -7.46
CA VAL A 79 -6.93 7.28 -6.53
C VAL A 79 -5.60 6.61 -6.81
N SER A 80 -4.76 6.43 -5.80
CA SER A 80 -3.45 5.78 -5.96
C SER A 80 -3.61 4.31 -6.37
N GLU A 81 -2.55 3.72 -6.88
CA GLU A 81 -2.38 2.28 -6.98
C GLU A 81 -2.61 1.60 -5.62
N LYS A 82 -2.82 0.29 -5.63
CA LYS A 82 -2.89 -0.48 -4.39
C LYS A 82 -1.59 -0.29 -3.62
N VAL A 83 -1.70 0.11 -2.37
CA VAL A 83 -0.53 0.10 -1.49
C VAL A 83 -0.11 -1.36 -1.39
N LYS A 84 0.96 -1.73 -2.10
CA LYS A 84 1.65 -2.99 -1.84
C LYS A 84 1.98 -2.90 -0.36
N LYS A 85 1.24 -3.64 0.47
CA LYS A 85 1.70 -3.89 1.83
C LYS A 85 3.12 -4.39 1.62
N LYS A 86 4.14 -3.53 1.87
CA LYS A 86 5.46 -4.07 2.14
C LYS A 86 5.16 -5.13 3.17
N ASN A 87 5.31 -6.40 2.80
CA ASN A 87 5.17 -7.48 3.74
C ASN A 87 6.20 -7.19 4.82
N THR A 88 5.80 -6.39 5.81
CA THR A 88 6.57 -6.02 6.99
C THR A 88 6.57 -7.16 8.01
N SER A 89 6.27 -8.35 7.56
CA SER A 89 6.76 -9.56 8.18
C SER A 89 7.89 -10.10 7.31
N ILE A 90 8.97 -9.35 7.25
CA ILE A 90 10.29 -9.81 6.85
C ILE A 90 10.78 -10.78 7.94
N ILE A 91 9.96 -11.78 8.21
CA ILE A 91 10.24 -12.84 9.15
C ILE A 91 10.82 -13.99 8.33
N LEU A 92 12.01 -14.42 8.71
CA LEU A 92 12.59 -15.65 8.20
C LEU A 92 11.56 -16.76 8.29
N LYS A 93 11.25 -17.41 7.17
CA LYS A 93 10.38 -18.58 7.14
C LYS A 93 11.01 -19.70 7.97
N GLU A 94 10.19 -20.57 8.50
CA GLU A 94 10.70 -21.73 9.29
C GLU A 94 11.68 -22.61 8.48
N SER A 95 11.49 -22.71 7.16
CA SER A 95 12.42 -23.37 6.25
C SER A 95 13.81 -22.72 6.29
N ASP A 96 13.85 -21.38 6.25
CA ASP A 96 15.11 -20.62 6.21
C ASP A 96 15.81 -20.70 7.57
N LYS A 97 15.08 -20.62 8.66
CA LYS A 97 15.59 -20.81 10.01
C LYS A 97 16.24 -22.20 10.19
N LYS A 98 15.57 -23.26 9.70
CA LYS A 98 16.13 -24.62 9.73
C LYS A 98 17.40 -24.73 8.88
N ASN A 99 17.45 -24.09 7.73
CA ASN A 99 18.63 -24.06 6.87
C ASN A 99 19.79 -23.32 7.57
N ILE A 100 19.53 -22.17 8.19
CA ILE A 100 20.52 -21.41 8.95
C ILE A 100 21.06 -22.29 10.11
N GLN A 101 20.20 -22.97 10.88
CA GLN A 101 20.61 -23.84 11.96
C GLN A 101 21.55 -24.97 11.50
N LYS A 102 21.33 -25.54 10.33
CA LYS A 102 22.22 -26.59 9.77
C LYS A 102 23.57 -26.03 9.32
N MET A 103 23.62 -24.75 8.93
CA MET A 103 24.83 -24.11 8.38
C MET A 103 25.66 -23.37 9.44
N ILE A 104 25.06 -22.96 10.58
CA ILE A 104 25.66 -22.06 11.56
C ILE A 104 27.00 -22.58 12.15
N ASN A 105 27.17 -23.89 12.20
CA ASN A 105 28.40 -24.52 12.71
C ASN A 105 29.41 -24.86 11.59
N LYS A 106 29.03 -24.68 10.32
CA LYS A 106 29.83 -25.08 9.16
C LYS A 106 30.35 -23.93 8.34
N LEU A 107 29.63 -22.79 8.34
CA LEU A 107 29.88 -21.62 7.51
C LEU A 107 30.00 -20.35 8.38
N SER A 108 30.64 -19.32 7.83
CA SER A 108 30.68 -18.02 8.47
C SER A 108 29.29 -17.37 8.43
N ILE A 109 28.99 -16.52 9.43
CA ILE A 109 27.70 -15.77 9.46
C ILE A 109 27.52 -14.94 8.18
N LYS A 110 28.62 -14.41 7.64
CA LYS A 110 28.60 -13.64 6.39
C LYS A 110 28.17 -14.51 5.20
N ASP A 111 28.75 -15.69 5.07
CA ASP A 111 28.42 -16.60 3.96
C ASP A 111 26.98 -17.09 4.06
N ILE A 112 26.51 -17.43 5.27
CA ILE A 112 25.10 -17.80 5.51
C ILE A 112 24.17 -16.65 5.13
N THR A 113 24.51 -15.43 5.54
CA THR A 113 23.72 -14.23 5.23
C THR A 113 23.62 -14.02 3.72
N ASP A 114 24.73 -14.15 3.00
CA ASP A 114 24.75 -13.96 1.54
C ASP A 114 23.97 -15.06 0.82
N LEU A 115 24.12 -16.33 1.23
CA LEU A 115 23.36 -17.45 0.66
C LEU A 115 21.83 -17.32 0.86
N ILE A 116 21.42 -17.02 2.09
CA ILE A 116 20.00 -16.91 2.41
C ILE A 116 19.39 -15.67 1.73
N SER A 117 20.12 -14.55 1.66
CA SER A 117 19.64 -13.32 1.04
C SER A 117 19.40 -13.44 -0.46
N GLN A 118 20.03 -14.39 -1.15
CA GLN A 118 19.80 -14.65 -2.57
C GLN A 118 18.43 -15.30 -2.84
N ASN A 119 17.89 -16.02 -1.86
CA ASN A 119 16.67 -16.81 -2.01
C ASN A 119 15.47 -16.24 -1.20
N THR A 120 15.66 -15.12 -0.51
CA THR A 120 14.63 -14.51 0.34
C THR A 120 14.62 -12.99 0.15
N GLU A 121 13.45 -12.38 0.36
CA GLU A 121 13.33 -10.90 0.39
C GLU A 121 13.69 -10.32 1.76
N VAL A 122 14.20 -11.16 2.69
CA VAL A 122 14.58 -10.74 4.05
C VAL A 122 15.87 -9.91 3.97
N PRO A 123 15.92 -8.71 4.59
CA PRO A 123 17.13 -7.91 4.60
C PRO A 123 18.30 -8.66 5.22
N LYS A 124 19.48 -8.53 4.63
CA LYS A 124 20.73 -9.12 5.14
C LYS A 124 20.95 -8.86 6.65
N LYS A 125 20.57 -7.68 7.12
CA LYS A 125 20.68 -7.29 8.53
C LYS A 125 19.87 -8.20 9.45
N GLU A 126 18.66 -8.57 9.06
CA GLU A 126 17.78 -9.45 9.85
C GLU A 126 18.31 -10.88 9.89
N ILE A 127 18.79 -11.38 8.74
CA ILE A 127 19.41 -12.70 8.65
C ILE A 127 20.67 -12.76 9.53
N TYR A 128 21.50 -11.73 9.43
CA TYR A 128 22.73 -11.60 10.22
C TYR A 128 22.44 -11.58 11.73
N ASN A 129 21.47 -10.78 12.16
CA ASN A 129 21.05 -10.70 13.57
C ASN A 129 20.52 -12.05 14.09
N TYR A 130 19.76 -12.77 13.27
CA TYR A 130 19.28 -14.09 13.63
C TYR A 130 20.42 -15.09 13.79
N CYS A 131 21.41 -15.08 12.89
CA CYS A 131 22.62 -15.92 13.00
C CYS A 131 23.42 -15.61 14.27
N LEU A 132 23.58 -14.31 14.61
CA LEU A 132 24.25 -13.90 15.85
C LEU A 132 23.52 -14.43 17.09
N LYS A 133 22.20 -14.32 17.16
CA LYS A 133 21.40 -14.88 18.26
C LYS A 133 21.66 -16.36 18.45
N LEU A 134 21.55 -17.14 17.37
CA LEU A 134 21.78 -18.59 17.43
C LEU A 134 23.22 -18.98 17.88
N LYS A 135 24.19 -18.12 17.59
CA LYS A 135 25.60 -18.38 18.00
C LYS A 135 25.87 -18.01 19.46
N ASN A 136 25.12 -17.04 20.00
CA ASN A 136 25.27 -16.58 21.38
C ASN A 136 24.41 -17.40 22.39
N GLU A 137 23.43 -18.15 21.90
CA GLU A 137 22.56 -19.03 22.70
C GLU A 137 23.18 -20.43 22.93
N LYS A 138 24.41 -20.67 22.45
CA LYS A 138 25.21 -21.88 22.69
C LYS A 138 26.40 -21.56 23.60
#